data_0a01e8e6c4bb51b2b922feafbaeb10a2
#
_entry.id   0a01e8e6c4bb51b2b922feafbaeb10a2
#
_cell.length_a   1.000
_cell.length_b   1.000
_cell.length_c   1.000
_cell.angle_alpha   90.00
_cell.angle_beta   90.00
_cell.angle_gamma   90.00
#
_symmetry.space_group_name_H-M   'P 1'
#
loop_
_entity.id
_entity.type
_entity.pdbx_description
1 polymer ?
#
loop_
_entity_poly.entity_id
_entity_poly.type
_entity_poly.pdbx_seq_one_letter_code
_entity_poly.pdbx_strand_id
1 'polypeptide(L)'
;MLKCLLLLAVVLSLAGCSSNSQSQYIDQVQSSNTPIAHSFQEAIHQAPVTPLPINRGLFPVRWEISPAEPRIVMGTQQGNYRLFNFRLLKGQTYVISVSSMCNNMCMGFAKSALKPKAVVLDAQGNIVADNLVGPNALAIEWSGVAPADGTYFLLIAADNRAPGEQVSIINTPIAGYPGVNMPIGMTSAPFGKVIAYVEFPNES
;
A
#
# COMPACT_ATOMS: atom_id res chain seq x y z
N MET A 1 52.36 5.27 2.74
CA MET A 1 51.45 4.60 1.78
C MET A 1 50.35 3.79 2.47
N LEU A 2 50.62 2.99 3.49
CA LEU A 2 49.65 2.16 4.21
C LEU A 2 48.50 2.96 4.87
N LYS A 3 48.79 4.16 5.44
CA LYS A 3 47.78 5.05 6.07
C LYS A 3 46.76 5.64 5.07
N CYS A 4 47.19 5.93 3.84
CA CYS A 4 46.26 6.40 2.79
C CYS A 4 45.34 5.31 2.28
N LEU A 5 45.82 4.06 2.23
CA LEU A 5 44.96 2.91 1.82
C LEU A 5 43.87 2.62 2.85
N LEU A 6 44.17 2.75 4.15
CA LEU A 6 43.18 2.56 5.23
C LEU A 6 42.12 3.65 5.22
N LEU A 7 42.47 4.91 4.93
CA LEU A 7 41.51 6.01 4.80
C LEU A 7 40.57 5.83 3.58
N LEU A 8 41.11 5.34 2.47
CA LEU A 8 40.29 5.06 1.27
C LEU A 8 39.30 3.92 1.49
N ALA A 9 39.67 2.88 2.22
CA ALA A 9 38.79 1.76 2.57
C ALA A 9 37.61 2.17 3.50
N VAL A 10 37.83 3.12 4.41
CA VAL A 10 36.79 3.63 5.33
C VAL A 10 35.79 4.53 4.58
N VAL A 11 36.24 5.30 3.60
CA VAL A 11 35.36 6.16 2.81
C VAL A 11 34.45 5.35 1.88
N LEU A 12 34.93 4.22 1.36
CA LEU A 12 34.13 3.34 0.49
C LEU A 12 33.03 2.56 1.26
N SER A 13 33.18 2.35 2.57
CA SER A 13 32.19 1.67 3.39
C SER A 13 31.03 2.56 3.83
N LEU A 14 31.10 3.88 3.62
CA LEU A 14 30.02 4.84 3.91
C LEU A 14 29.07 5.08 2.75
N ALA A 15 29.29 4.47 1.58
CA ALA A 15 28.30 4.40 0.50
C ALA A 15 27.21 3.39 0.90
N GLY A 16 26.56 3.62 2.05
CA GLY A 16 25.36 2.91 2.44
C GLY A 16 24.30 3.14 1.35
N CYS A 17 23.93 2.07 0.66
CA CYS A 17 22.80 2.07 -0.25
C CYS A 17 21.54 2.49 0.51
N SER A 18 21.21 3.77 0.57
CA SER A 18 19.85 4.19 0.81
C SER A 18 19.07 3.78 -0.43
N SER A 19 18.46 2.58 -0.40
CA SER A 19 17.56 2.16 -1.46
C SER A 19 16.41 3.16 -1.49
N ASN A 20 16.43 4.08 -2.45
CA ASN A 20 15.31 4.98 -2.65
C ASN A 20 14.11 4.19 -3.22
N SER A 21 12.91 4.67 -3.04
CA SER A 21 11.69 3.98 -3.49
C SER A 21 11.70 3.71 -5.01
N GLN A 22 12.36 4.55 -5.80
CA GLN A 22 12.48 4.37 -7.24
C GLN A 22 13.36 3.16 -7.59
N SER A 23 14.53 3.00 -6.95
CA SER A 23 15.36 1.82 -7.19
C SER A 23 14.68 0.55 -6.69
N GLN A 24 14.00 0.59 -5.53
CA GLN A 24 13.19 -0.55 -5.07
C GLN A 24 12.11 -0.94 -6.09
N TYR A 25 11.45 0.02 -6.71
CA TYR A 25 10.45 -0.24 -7.74
C TYR A 25 11.07 -0.92 -8.97
N ILE A 26 12.18 -0.42 -9.47
CA ILE A 26 12.88 -1.00 -10.64
C ILE A 26 13.36 -2.41 -10.33
N ASP A 27 14.06 -2.57 -9.19
CA ASP A 27 14.77 -3.81 -8.88
C ASP A 27 13.84 -4.92 -8.38
N GLN A 28 12.76 -4.57 -7.67
CA GLN A 28 11.93 -5.55 -6.97
C GLN A 28 10.51 -5.67 -7.55
N VAL A 29 10.02 -4.68 -8.31
CA VAL A 29 8.72 -4.77 -8.98
C VAL A 29 8.90 -5.05 -10.47
N GLN A 30 9.58 -4.16 -11.19
CA GLN A 30 9.70 -4.30 -12.64
C GLN A 30 10.54 -5.51 -13.05
N SER A 31 11.64 -5.77 -12.34
CA SER A 31 12.55 -6.89 -12.61
C SER A 31 12.15 -8.22 -11.92
N SER A 32 11.01 -8.23 -11.20
CA SER A 32 10.54 -9.42 -10.49
C SER A 32 10.09 -10.52 -11.46
N ASN A 33 10.22 -11.77 -11.02
CA ASN A 33 9.69 -12.95 -11.71
C ASN A 33 8.35 -13.43 -11.14
N THR A 34 7.74 -12.68 -10.21
CA THR A 34 6.41 -13.04 -9.69
C THR A 34 5.36 -12.98 -10.81
N PRO A 35 4.27 -13.78 -10.73
CA PRO A 35 3.20 -13.72 -11.72
C PRO A 35 2.69 -12.29 -11.92
N ILE A 36 2.36 -11.95 -13.17
CA ILE A 36 1.80 -10.66 -13.54
C ILE A 36 0.44 -10.83 -14.18
N ALA A 37 -0.57 -10.16 -13.63
CA ALA A 37 -1.91 -10.10 -14.19
C ALA A 37 -2.06 -8.87 -15.08
N HIS A 38 -2.66 -9.05 -16.25
CA HIS A 38 -2.98 -7.97 -17.20
C HIS A 38 -4.45 -7.55 -17.17
N SER A 39 -5.26 -8.24 -16.36
CA SER A 39 -6.67 -7.91 -16.11
C SER A 39 -7.03 -8.21 -14.67
N PHE A 40 -8.12 -7.62 -14.18
CA PHE A 40 -8.64 -7.91 -12.83
C PHE A 40 -9.15 -9.34 -12.71
N GLN A 41 -9.74 -9.88 -13.78
CA GLN A 41 -10.17 -11.27 -13.82
C GLN A 41 -8.96 -12.21 -13.63
N GLU A 42 -7.87 -11.96 -14.33
CA GLU A 42 -6.63 -12.73 -14.18
C GLU A 42 -6.05 -12.57 -12.76
N ALA A 43 -6.10 -11.37 -12.19
CA ALA A 43 -5.65 -11.11 -10.83
C ALA A 43 -6.43 -11.93 -9.79
N ILE A 44 -7.75 -12.07 -9.96
CA ILE A 44 -8.58 -12.89 -9.08
C ILE A 44 -8.14 -14.36 -9.10
N HIS A 45 -7.72 -14.87 -10.25
CA HIS A 45 -7.29 -16.26 -10.39
C HIS A 45 -5.85 -16.53 -9.95
N GLN A 46 -4.98 -15.53 -9.97
CA GLN A 46 -3.56 -15.70 -9.66
C GLN A 46 -3.21 -15.51 -8.19
N ALA A 47 -3.94 -14.69 -7.46
CA ALA A 47 -3.61 -14.35 -6.09
C ALA A 47 -4.31 -15.26 -5.06
N PRO A 48 -3.66 -15.55 -3.94
CA PRO A 48 -4.36 -16.09 -2.79
C PRO A 48 -5.38 -15.08 -2.27
N VAL A 49 -6.59 -15.56 -1.99
CA VAL A 49 -7.69 -14.71 -1.51
C VAL A 49 -7.78 -14.81 0.01
N THR A 50 -7.89 -13.67 0.67
CA THR A 50 -8.03 -13.57 2.12
C THR A 50 -9.39 -12.96 2.46
N PRO A 51 -10.14 -13.46 3.46
CA PRO A 51 -11.34 -12.79 3.91
C PRO A 51 -11.07 -11.35 4.38
N LEU A 52 -11.85 -10.40 3.89
CA LEU A 52 -11.77 -9.01 4.35
C LEU A 52 -12.42 -8.90 5.72
N PRO A 53 -11.74 -8.35 6.75
CA PRO A 53 -12.35 -8.14 8.05
C PRO A 53 -13.60 -7.26 7.98
N ILE A 54 -14.63 -7.65 8.73
CA ILE A 54 -15.79 -6.80 9.00
C ILE A 54 -15.44 -5.93 10.19
N ASN A 55 -15.52 -4.62 10.04
CA ASN A 55 -15.12 -3.61 10.98
C ASN A 55 -13.62 -3.59 11.31
N ARG A 56 -13.15 -2.45 11.76
CA ARG A 56 -11.73 -2.25 12.08
C ARG A 56 -11.26 -3.08 13.28
N GLY A 57 -12.12 -3.28 14.27
CA GLY A 57 -11.75 -3.88 15.55
C GLY A 57 -10.79 -3.02 16.39
N LEU A 58 -10.57 -3.42 17.64
CA LEU A 58 -9.61 -2.75 18.55
C LEU A 58 -8.15 -2.97 18.11
N PHE A 59 -7.86 -4.13 17.54
CA PHE A 59 -6.53 -4.51 17.02
C PHE A 59 -6.65 -4.85 15.53
N PRO A 60 -6.60 -3.84 14.65
CA PRO A 60 -6.79 -4.08 13.22
C PRO A 60 -5.69 -4.96 12.64
N VAL A 61 -6.10 -5.89 11.79
CA VAL A 61 -5.16 -6.77 11.08
C VAL A 61 -4.35 -5.94 10.09
N ARG A 62 -3.05 -6.17 10.10
CA ARG A 62 -2.08 -5.51 9.22
C ARG A 62 -1.67 -6.48 8.12
N TRP A 63 -1.90 -6.09 6.90
CA TRP A 63 -1.56 -6.87 5.72
C TRP A 63 -0.31 -6.29 5.07
N GLU A 64 0.64 -7.14 4.74
CA GLU A 64 1.85 -6.70 4.03
C GLU A 64 1.68 -6.95 2.53
N ILE A 65 1.92 -5.92 1.73
CA ILE A 65 2.10 -6.03 0.29
C ILE A 65 3.60 -5.97 0.05
N SER A 66 4.18 -7.12 -0.29
CA SER A 66 5.62 -7.34 -0.40
C SER A 66 6.03 -7.63 -1.85
N PRO A 67 7.34 -7.64 -2.17
CA PRO A 67 7.84 -8.06 -3.49
C PRO A 67 7.49 -9.51 -3.88
N ALA A 68 7.14 -10.36 -2.90
CA ALA A 68 6.79 -11.76 -3.15
C ALA A 68 5.35 -11.94 -3.64
N GLU A 69 4.50 -10.93 -3.47
CA GLU A 69 3.11 -10.98 -3.93
C GLU A 69 3.05 -10.92 -5.46
N PRO A 70 1.98 -11.46 -6.09
CA PRO A 70 1.78 -11.31 -7.52
C PRO A 70 1.64 -9.83 -7.90
N ARG A 71 1.86 -9.54 -9.18
CA ARG A 71 1.80 -8.18 -9.73
C ARG A 71 0.58 -8.01 -10.61
N ILE A 72 0.12 -6.77 -10.72
CA ILE A 72 -0.91 -6.38 -11.67
C ILE A 72 -0.48 -5.14 -12.45
N VAL A 73 -0.83 -5.09 -13.73
CA VAL A 73 -0.69 -3.90 -14.57
C VAL A 73 -1.93 -3.03 -14.40
N MET A 74 -1.74 -1.79 -13.94
CA MET A 74 -2.80 -0.79 -13.80
C MET A 74 -2.41 0.48 -14.57
N GLY A 75 -2.94 0.62 -15.80
CA GLY A 75 -2.51 1.65 -16.73
C GLY A 75 -1.10 1.37 -17.25
N THR A 76 -0.16 2.29 -17.03
CA THR A 76 1.25 2.15 -17.45
C THR A 76 2.17 1.59 -16.38
N GLN A 77 1.63 1.24 -15.20
CA GLN A 77 2.41 0.87 -14.03
C GLN A 77 2.11 -0.55 -13.60
N GLN A 78 3.09 -1.17 -12.96
CA GLN A 78 2.95 -2.46 -12.29
C GLN A 78 3.01 -2.25 -10.77
N GLY A 79 2.26 -3.05 -10.03
CA GLY A 79 2.32 -3.05 -8.57
C GLY A 79 2.07 -4.46 -8.03
N ASN A 80 2.74 -4.81 -6.95
CA ASN A 80 2.36 -5.98 -6.18
C ASN A 80 1.01 -5.72 -5.53
N TYR A 81 0.17 -6.74 -5.44
CA TYR A 81 -1.18 -6.61 -4.92
C TYR A 81 -1.56 -7.73 -3.99
N ARG A 82 -2.55 -7.46 -3.14
CA ARG A 82 -3.30 -8.45 -2.36
C ARG A 82 -4.76 -8.42 -2.73
N LEU A 83 -5.38 -9.59 -2.61
CA LEU A 83 -6.78 -9.80 -2.91
C LEU A 83 -7.52 -10.26 -1.66
N PHE A 84 -8.62 -9.56 -1.37
CA PHE A 84 -9.52 -9.89 -0.27
C PHE A 84 -10.91 -10.20 -0.83
N ASN A 85 -11.66 -11.07 -0.15
CA ASN A 85 -13.06 -11.31 -0.49
C ASN A 85 -13.98 -10.91 0.66
N PHE A 86 -15.20 -10.55 0.31
CA PHE A 86 -16.30 -10.28 1.22
C PHE A 86 -17.62 -10.54 0.50
N ARG A 87 -18.69 -10.72 1.26
CA ARG A 87 -20.01 -11.04 0.70
C ARG A 87 -20.94 -9.85 0.90
N LEU A 88 -21.74 -9.55 -0.13
CA LEU A 88 -22.77 -8.52 -0.09
C LEU A 88 -24.08 -9.10 -0.57
N LEU A 89 -25.18 -8.55 -0.05
CA LEU A 89 -26.54 -8.77 -0.55
C LEU A 89 -26.92 -7.59 -1.46
N LYS A 90 -27.75 -7.84 -2.46
CA LYS A 90 -28.27 -6.79 -3.35
C LYS A 90 -28.90 -5.66 -2.56
N GLY A 91 -28.49 -4.44 -2.86
CA GLY A 91 -28.95 -3.23 -2.18
C GLY A 91 -28.28 -2.96 -0.83
N GLN A 92 -27.40 -3.85 -0.34
CA GLN A 92 -26.65 -3.63 0.89
C GLN A 92 -25.67 -2.48 0.72
N THR A 93 -25.73 -1.51 1.62
CA THR A 93 -24.74 -0.42 1.69
C THR A 93 -23.50 -0.91 2.41
N TYR A 94 -22.34 -0.56 1.88
CA TYR A 94 -21.05 -0.89 2.47
C TYR A 94 -20.12 0.32 2.46
N VAL A 95 -19.18 0.33 3.40
CA VAL A 95 -18.05 1.27 3.43
C VAL A 95 -16.77 0.46 3.40
N ILE A 96 -15.89 0.77 2.48
CA ILE A 96 -14.54 0.21 2.41
C ILE A 96 -13.56 1.24 2.95
N SER A 97 -12.71 0.81 3.87
CA SER A 97 -11.61 1.62 4.38
C SER A 97 -10.28 0.89 4.13
N VAL A 98 -9.34 1.60 3.54
CA VAL A 98 -7.96 1.15 3.32
C VAL A 98 -7.03 2.24 3.81
N SER A 99 -6.11 1.90 4.70
CA SER A 99 -5.12 2.85 5.20
C SER A 99 -3.73 2.22 5.23
N SER A 100 -2.77 2.96 4.73
CA SER A 100 -1.36 2.57 4.77
C SER A 100 -0.71 2.90 6.09
N MET A 101 0.21 2.05 6.47
CA MET A 101 1.05 2.26 7.62
C MET A 101 2.44 2.70 7.17
N CYS A 102 3.06 3.52 7.99
CA CYS A 102 4.45 3.89 7.80
C CYS A 102 5.35 2.65 7.88
N ASN A 103 6.25 2.52 6.92
CA ASN A 103 7.28 1.49 6.96
C ASN A 103 8.23 1.75 8.13
N ASN A 104 8.82 0.69 8.70
CA ASN A 104 9.72 0.76 9.85
C ASN A 104 9.13 1.51 11.06
N MET A 105 7.81 1.41 11.28
CA MET A 105 7.09 2.07 12.39
C MET A 105 7.34 3.59 12.47
N CYS A 106 7.62 4.23 11.35
CA CYS A 106 7.97 5.66 11.28
C CYS A 106 9.24 6.05 12.07
N MET A 107 10.12 5.13 12.35
CA MET A 107 11.37 5.44 13.02
C MET A 107 12.39 6.06 12.06
N GLY A 108 13.16 7.03 12.54
CA GLY A 108 14.19 7.72 11.75
C GLY A 108 13.64 8.83 10.84
N PHE A 109 14.53 9.38 10.03
CA PHE A 109 14.23 10.53 9.16
C PHE A 109 13.67 10.10 7.78
N ALA A 110 14.08 8.95 7.26
CA ALA A 110 13.59 8.41 6.00
C ALA A 110 12.28 7.64 6.23
N LYS A 111 11.16 8.36 6.17
CA LYS A 111 9.82 7.79 6.37
C LYS A 111 9.19 7.51 5.02
N SER A 112 8.67 6.29 4.87
CA SER A 112 7.95 5.90 3.66
C SER A 112 6.72 5.07 4.00
N ALA A 113 5.74 5.08 3.10
CA ALA A 113 4.55 4.24 3.18
C ALA A 113 4.09 3.85 1.77
N LEU A 114 3.45 2.71 1.64
CA LEU A 114 2.78 2.34 0.41
C LEU A 114 1.66 3.34 0.15
N LYS A 115 1.60 3.94 -1.05
CA LYS A 115 0.45 4.70 -1.51
C LYS A 115 -0.57 3.71 -2.08
N PRO A 116 -1.73 3.48 -1.42
CA PRO A 116 -2.63 2.43 -1.85
C PRO A 116 -3.43 2.85 -3.08
N LYS A 117 -3.65 1.90 -3.96
CA LYS A 117 -4.66 1.92 -5.01
C LYS A 117 -5.56 0.72 -4.81
N ALA A 118 -6.87 0.93 -4.72
CA ALA A 118 -7.80 -0.13 -4.41
C ALA A 118 -9.02 -0.10 -5.33
N VAL A 119 -9.53 -1.28 -5.67
CA VAL A 119 -10.73 -1.45 -6.48
C VAL A 119 -11.59 -2.57 -5.89
N VAL A 120 -12.91 -2.39 -5.95
CA VAL A 120 -13.88 -3.44 -5.66
C VAL A 120 -14.32 -4.07 -6.97
N LEU A 121 -14.24 -5.38 -7.03
CA LEU A 121 -14.55 -6.18 -8.21
C LEU A 121 -15.71 -7.13 -7.90
N ASP A 122 -16.50 -7.43 -8.92
CA ASP A 122 -17.41 -8.57 -8.88
C ASP A 122 -16.66 -9.89 -9.13
N ALA A 123 -17.38 -11.02 -9.12
CA ALA A 123 -16.79 -12.34 -9.34
C ALA A 123 -16.24 -12.53 -10.76
N GLN A 124 -16.60 -11.70 -11.71
CA GLN A 124 -16.13 -11.70 -13.09
C GLN A 124 -14.93 -10.76 -13.31
N GLY A 125 -14.54 -10.01 -12.29
CA GLY A 125 -13.44 -9.03 -12.38
C GLY A 125 -13.87 -7.68 -12.95
N ASN A 126 -15.17 -7.39 -13.04
CA ASN A 126 -15.63 -6.07 -13.41
C ASN A 126 -15.51 -5.11 -12.22
N ILE A 127 -15.14 -3.87 -12.49
CA ILE A 127 -15.05 -2.84 -11.45
C ILE A 127 -16.47 -2.47 -11.01
N VAL A 128 -16.74 -2.65 -9.72
CA VAL A 128 -17.98 -2.20 -9.06
C VAL A 128 -17.78 -0.83 -8.45
N ALA A 129 -16.62 -0.61 -7.84
CA ALA A 129 -16.19 0.67 -7.32
C ALA A 129 -14.66 0.75 -7.33
N ASP A 130 -14.13 1.95 -7.52
CA ASP A 130 -12.69 2.22 -7.40
C ASP A 130 -12.43 3.30 -6.36
N ASN A 131 -11.17 3.47 -6.00
CA ASN A 131 -10.83 4.46 -5.01
C ASN A 131 -11.00 5.87 -5.56
N LEU A 132 -11.84 6.60 -4.88
CA LEU A 132 -11.81 8.04 -4.95
C LEU A 132 -10.70 8.49 -4.01
N VAL A 133 -9.61 9.03 -4.57
CA VAL A 133 -8.48 9.53 -3.78
C VAL A 133 -9.01 10.65 -2.89
N GLY A 134 -9.15 10.34 -1.61
CA GLY A 134 -9.45 11.34 -0.59
C GLY A 134 -8.28 12.33 -0.42
N PRO A 135 -8.44 13.37 0.40
CA PRO A 135 -7.40 14.38 0.66
C PRO A 135 -6.11 13.78 1.26
N ASN A 136 -6.17 12.57 1.82
CA ASN A 136 -5.03 11.84 2.35
C ASN A 136 -4.66 10.68 1.41
N ALA A 137 -3.52 10.80 0.73
CA ALA A 137 -3.04 9.79 -0.20
C ALA A 137 -2.71 8.42 0.44
N LEU A 138 -2.62 8.35 1.78
CA LEU A 138 -2.32 7.13 2.54
C LEU A 138 -3.58 6.47 3.12
N ALA A 139 -4.72 7.10 3.01
CA ALA A 139 -6.00 6.55 3.45
C ALA A 139 -7.05 6.75 2.36
N ILE A 140 -7.81 5.70 2.11
CA ILE A 140 -8.88 5.68 1.12
C ILE A 140 -10.12 5.17 1.84
N GLU A 141 -11.21 5.89 1.70
CA GLU A 141 -12.51 5.46 2.19
C GLU A 141 -13.57 5.82 1.15
N TRP A 142 -14.44 4.88 0.87
CA TRP A 142 -15.59 5.13 0.00
C TRP A 142 -16.75 4.21 0.37
N SER A 143 -17.95 4.65 0.08
CA SER A 143 -19.18 3.89 0.24
C SER A 143 -19.74 3.45 -1.10
N GLY A 144 -20.49 2.37 -1.08
CA GLY A 144 -21.18 1.85 -2.25
C GLY A 144 -22.44 1.09 -1.86
N VAL A 145 -23.20 0.73 -2.88
CA VAL A 145 -24.38 -0.15 -2.75
C VAL A 145 -24.16 -1.35 -3.66
N ALA A 146 -24.33 -2.55 -3.12
CA ALA A 146 -24.14 -3.78 -3.88
C ALA A 146 -25.17 -3.92 -5.00
N PRO A 147 -24.78 -4.10 -6.27
CA PRO A 147 -25.70 -4.23 -7.40
C PRO A 147 -26.41 -5.60 -7.43
N ALA A 148 -25.82 -6.63 -6.82
CA ALA A 148 -26.32 -8.00 -6.79
C ALA A 148 -25.86 -8.74 -5.53
N ASP A 149 -26.50 -9.87 -5.23
CA ASP A 149 -26.00 -10.83 -4.23
C ASP A 149 -24.73 -11.49 -4.76
N GLY A 150 -23.71 -11.60 -3.93
CA GLY A 150 -22.52 -12.31 -4.36
C GLY A 150 -21.28 -12.12 -3.51
N THR A 151 -20.22 -12.75 -3.99
CA THR A 151 -18.86 -12.53 -3.49
C THR A 151 -18.22 -11.42 -4.28
N TYR A 152 -17.67 -10.45 -3.57
CA TYR A 152 -16.93 -9.32 -4.09
C TYR A 152 -15.47 -9.43 -3.67
N PHE A 153 -14.61 -8.79 -4.44
CA PHE A 153 -13.19 -8.78 -4.18
C PHE A 153 -12.69 -7.35 -4.01
N LEU A 154 -11.89 -7.12 -2.99
CA LEU A 154 -11.11 -5.89 -2.83
C LEU A 154 -9.68 -6.21 -3.24
N LEU A 155 -9.22 -5.62 -4.33
CA LEU A 155 -7.84 -5.65 -4.76
C LEU A 155 -7.15 -4.39 -4.27
N ILE A 156 -6.04 -4.55 -3.55
CA ILE A 156 -5.20 -3.43 -3.07
C ILE A 156 -3.80 -3.61 -3.64
N ALA A 157 -3.33 -2.59 -4.33
CA ALA A 157 -1.97 -2.54 -4.89
C ALA A 157 -1.27 -1.23 -4.52
N ALA A 158 0.06 -1.19 -4.71
CA ALA A 158 0.81 0.05 -4.62
C ALA A 158 0.58 0.93 -5.86
N ASP A 159 0.32 2.22 -5.65
CA ASP A 159 0.36 3.22 -6.72
C ASP A 159 1.80 3.61 -7.01
N ASN A 160 2.37 2.99 -8.02
CA ASN A 160 3.78 3.18 -8.42
C ASN A 160 3.95 4.18 -9.58
N ARG A 161 3.02 5.13 -9.77
CA ARG A 161 3.16 6.16 -10.81
C ARG A 161 4.33 7.10 -10.55
N ALA A 162 4.64 7.37 -9.30
CA ALA A 162 5.76 8.20 -8.88
C ALA A 162 6.37 7.68 -7.57
N PRO A 163 7.13 6.56 -7.59
CA PRO A 163 7.77 6.02 -6.39
C PRO A 163 8.74 7.04 -5.81
N GLY A 164 8.64 7.30 -4.51
CA GLY A 164 9.44 8.32 -3.82
C GLY A 164 8.83 9.73 -3.81
N GLU A 165 7.65 9.93 -4.41
CA GLU A 165 6.93 11.20 -4.26
C GLU A 165 6.56 11.46 -2.80
N GLN A 166 6.49 12.72 -2.41
CA GLN A 166 6.03 13.10 -1.08
C GLN A 166 4.51 12.90 -0.98
N VAL A 167 4.08 12.03 -0.05
CA VAL A 167 2.66 11.69 0.15
C VAL A 167 2.07 12.28 1.43
N SER A 168 2.91 12.67 2.38
CA SER A 168 2.47 13.30 3.63
C SER A 168 3.61 14.05 4.30
N ILE A 169 3.28 14.94 5.24
CA ILE A 169 4.24 15.58 6.15
C ILE A 169 3.83 15.23 7.58
N ILE A 170 4.75 14.67 8.33
CA ILE A 170 4.57 14.35 9.75
C ILE A 170 5.34 15.36 10.59
N ASN A 171 4.64 16.07 11.45
CA ASN A 171 5.28 16.95 12.44
C ASN A 171 5.79 16.11 13.61
N THR A 172 7.10 16.01 13.73
CA THR A 172 7.77 15.22 14.77
C THR A 172 8.28 16.14 15.87
N PRO A 173 7.87 15.95 17.13
CA PRO A 173 8.41 16.73 18.26
C PRO A 173 9.91 16.55 18.38
N ILE A 174 10.64 17.65 18.64
CA ILE A 174 12.08 17.60 18.90
C ILE A 174 12.28 17.37 20.40
N ALA A 175 12.98 16.29 20.76
CA ALA A 175 13.30 15.98 22.15
C ALA A 175 14.08 17.15 22.81
N GLY A 176 13.65 17.58 23.98
CA GLY A 176 14.27 18.69 24.71
C GLY A 176 13.78 20.10 24.33
N TYR A 177 12.91 20.23 23.33
CA TYR A 177 12.35 21.53 22.91
C TYR A 177 10.83 21.48 22.88
N PRO A 178 10.12 21.67 24.01
CA PRO A 178 8.65 21.64 24.07
C PRO A 178 8.02 22.63 23.09
N GLY A 179 7.04 22.15 22.31
CA GLY A 179 6.34 22.97 21.31
C GLY A 179 7.07 23.18 19.98
N VAL A 180 8.30 22.70 19.84
CA VAL A 180 9.03 22.72 18.56
C VAL A 180 8.85 21.41 17.83
N ASN A 181 8.30 21.49 16.62
CA ASN A 181 8.12 20.33 15.74
C ASN A 181 8.97 20.47 14.48
N MET A 182 9.58 19.37 14.07
CA MET A 182 10.26 19.28 12.79
C MET A 182 9.35 18.60 11.77
N PRO A 183 9.03 19.24 10.64
CA PRO A 183 8.29 18.60 9.58
C PRO A 183 9.17 17.57 8.87
N ILE A 184 8.73 16.32 8.87
CA ILE A 184 9.41 15.24 8.13
C ILE A 184 8.49 14.77 7.02
N GLY A 185 8.96 14.85 5.79
CA GLY A 185 8.26 14.34 4.62
C GLY A 185 8.20 12.80 4.66
N MET A 186 7.01 12.25 4.37
CA MET A 186 6.83 10.83 4.11
C MET A 186 6.74 10.62 2.60
N THR A 187 7.47 9.65 2.07
CA THR A 187 7.49 9.35 0.64
C THR A 187 6.73 8.06 0.32
N SER A 188 6.24 7.96 -0.91
CA SER A 188 5.61 6.73 -1.41
C SER A 188 6.65 5.62 -1.56
N ALA A 189 6.25 4.39 -1.18
CA ALA A 189 7.04 3.18 -1.35
C ALA A 189 6.29 2.17 -2.20
N PRO A 190 7.00 1.33 -2.99
CA PRO A 190 6.37 0.30 -3.82
C PRO A 190 5.81 -0.87 -3.00
N PHE A 191 6.14 -0.94 -1.74
CA PHE A 191 5.71 -1.97 -0.79
C PHE A 191 5.35 -1.36 0.56
N GLY A 192 4.60 -2.10 1.36
CA GLY A 192 4.29 -1.65 2.71
C GLY A 192 3.13 -2.38 3.34
N LYS A 193 2.75 -1.92 4.52
CA LYS A 193 1.65 -2.49 5.29
C LYS A 193 0.40 -1.64 5.15
N VAL A 194 -0.72 -2.32 4.99
CA VAL A 194 -2.05 -1.70 4.93
C VAL A 194 -2.98 -2.32 5.96
N ILE A 195 -3.95 -1.55 6.41
CA ILE A 195 -5.12 -1.99 7.14
C ILE A 195 -6.29 -1.85 6.17
N ALA A 196 -7.09 -2.90 6.04
CA ALA A 196 -8.27 -2.88 5.19
C ALA A 196 -9.43 -3.60 5.89
N TYR A 197 -10.63 -3.06 5.77
CA TYR A 197 -11.86 -3.64 6.31
C TYR A 197 -13.09 -3.10 5.57
N VAL A 198 -14.21 -3.80 5.75
CA VAL A 198 -15.53 -3.39 5.28
C VAL A 198 -16.44 -3.14 6.46
N GLU A 199 -17.30 -2.13 6.38
CA GLU A 199 -18.34 -1.85 7.35
C GLU A 199 -19.71 -1.85 6.69
N PHE A 200 -20.72 -2.25 7.45
CA PHE A 200 -22.13 -2.27 7.02
C PHE A 200 -22.94 -1.32 7.89
N PRO A 201 -23.10 -0.04 7.47
CA PRO A 201 -23.69 1.00 8.30
C PRO A 201 -25.14 0.73 8.79
N ASN A 202 -25.86 -0.16 8.13
CA ASN A 202 -27.27 -0.46 8.41
C ASN A 202 -27.48 -1.76 9.21
N GLU A 203 -26.40 -2.40 9.70
CA GLU A 203 -26.48 -3.67 10.46
C GLU A 203 -26.09 -3.48 11.95
N SER A 204 -26.44 -2.35 12.55
CA SER A 204 -26.21 -2.07 13.99
C SER A 204 -27.42 -2.44 14.86
#